data_4668a1bb07f67e4939cf14c3b9934389
#
_entry.id   4668a1bb07f67e4939cf14c3b9934389
#
_cell.length_a   1.000
_cell.length_b   1.000
_cell.length_c   1.000
_cell.angle_alpha   90.00
_cell.angle_beta   90.00
_cell.angle_gamma   90.00
#
_symmetry.space_group_name_H-M   'P 1'
#
loop_
_entity.id
_entity.type
_entity.pdbx_description
1 polymer ?
#
loop_
_entity_poly.entity_id
_entity_poly.type
_entity_poly.pdbx_seq_one_letter_code
_entity_poly.pdbx_strand_id
1 'polypeptide(L)'
;MKQISFLITALFLSIFAAACHSDEPIGAWEPMKWQHESITLKTKEKKTFTVPKEGRTFQFKCKNYNRFWFSDVTEKINNTTVRYDISSVNANLPKNDDKHIYGNFSASSIKDNILTVTINPNNLGIKRYIDVAVTAGDVFDNIYFEQE
;
A
#
# COMPACT_ATOMS: atom_id res chain seq x y z
N MET A 1 31.48 -55.28 -9.83
CA MET A 1 30.20 -54.64 -10.16
C MET A 1 29.48 -54.00 -8.97
N LYS A 2 29.50 -54.59 -7.77
CA LYS A 2 28.82 -54.00 -6.57
C LYS A 2 29.42 -52.68 -6.05
N GLN A 3 30.72 -52.43 -6.19
CA GLN A 3 31.38 -51.23 -5.72
C GLN A 3 31.08 -49.98 -6.60
N ILE A 4 30.90 -50.18 -7.92
CA ILE A 4 30.59 -49.09 -8.85
C ILE A 4 29.16 -48.55 -8.61
N SER A 5 28.23 -49.45 -8.29
CA SER A 5 26.85 -49.11 -7.98
C SER A 5 26.75 -48.23 -6.72
N PHE A 6 27.60 -48.49 -5.69
CA PHE A 6 27.62 -47.71 -4.46
C PHE A 6 28.16 -46.28 -4.65
N LEU A 7 29.17 -46.14 -5.53
CA LEU A 7 29.74 -44.85 -5.87
C LEU A 7 28.78 -43.94 -6.64
N ILE A 8 28.00 -44.54 -7.57
CA ILE A 8 26.99 -43.82 -8.35
C ILE A 8 25.84 -43.34 -7.44
N THR A 9 25.40 -44.18 -6.49
CA THR A 9 24.34 -43.81 -5.53
C THR A 9 24.79 -42.69 -4.58
N ALA A 10 26.04 -42.72 -4.13
CA ALA A 10 26.61 -41.68 -3.29
C ALA A 10 26.76 -40.35 -4.04
N LEU A 11 27.11 -40.37 -5.33
CA LEU A 11 27.21 -39.17 -6.17
C LEU A 11 25.83 -38.53 -6.41
N PHE A 12 24.77 -39.33 -6.63
CA PHE A 12 23.41 -38.81 -6.77
C PHE A 12 22.87 -38.18 -5.48
N LEU A 13 23.18 -38.74 -4.30
CA LEU A 13 22.77 -38.17 -3.01
C LEU A 13 23.43 -36.81 -2.73
N SER A 14 24.67 -36.61 -3.18
CA SER A 14 25.38 -35.33 -2.95
C SER A 14 24.87 -34.20 -3.84
N ILE A 15 24.26 -34.48 -4.97
CA ILE A 15 23.69 -33.42 -5.86
C ILE A 15 22.39 -32.86 -5.28
N PHE A 16 21.62 -33.64 -4.54
CA PHE A 16 20.37 -33.15 -3.91
C PHE A 16 20.61 -32.31 -2.64
N ALA A 17 21.77 -32.42 -1.99
CA ALA A 17 22.09 -31.64 -0.80
C ALA A 17 22.54 -30.20 -1.11
N ALA A 18 22.90 -29.89 -2.36
CA ALA A 18 23.36 -28.55 -2.76
C ALA A 18 22.22 -27.62 -3.28
N ALA A 19 20.98 -28.11 -3.36
CA ALA A 19 19.86 -27.38 -3.99
C ALA A 19 18.95 -26.63 -3.00
N CYS A 20 19.28 -26.60 -1.70
CA CYS A 20 18.49 -25.90 -0.69
C CYS A 20 19.36 -24.95 0.14
N HIS A 21 19.88 -23.91 -0.49
CA HIS A 21 20.39 -22.73 0.25
C HIS A 21 19.98 -21.47 -0.53
N SER A 22 18.71 -21.14 -0.48
CA SER A 22 18.28 -19.76 -0.58
C SER A 22 17.90 -19.35 0.85
N ASP A 23 18.76 -18.63 1.53
CA ASP A 23 18.50 -18.03 2.84
C ASP A 23 17.41 -16.93 2.80
N GLU A 24 16.77 -16.74 1.67
CA GLU A 24 15.61 -15.86 1.58
C GLU A 24 14.35 -16.65 1.94
N PRO A 25 13.61 -16.22 2.97
CA PRO A 25 12.34 -16.85 3.31
C PRO A 25 11.43 -16.78 2.10
N ILE A 26 10.97 -17.94 1.61
CA ILE A 26 10.00 -18.05 0.52
C ILE A 26 8.77 -17.21 0.91
N GLY A 27 8.48 -16.14 0.15
CA GLY A 27 7.36 -15.23 0.41
C GLY A 27 7.71 -13.93 1.13
N ALA A 28 8.99 -13.61 1.36
CA ALA A 28 9.39 -12.30 1.83
C ALA A 28 9.35 -11.30 0.67
N TRP A 29 8.26 -10.55 0.56
CA TRP A 29 8.11 -9.48 -0.42
C TRP A 29 8.65 -8.17 0.14
N GLU A 30 9.38 -7.40 -0.68
CA GLU A 30 9.86 -6.07 -0.25
C GLU A 30 8.67 -5.13 0.03
N PRO A 31 8.72 -4.34 1.13
CA PRO A 31 7.74 -3.28 1.37
C PRO A 31 7.70 -2.28 0.22
N MET A 32 6.55 -1.63 0.01
CA MET A 32 6.43 -0.57 -1.00
C MET A 32 7.36 0.61 -0.67
N LYS A 33 8.12 1.05 -1.68
CA LYS A 33 9.06 2.18 -1.58
C LYS A 33 8.48 3.39 -2.30
N TRP A 34 8.13 4.42 -1.55
CA TRP A 34 7.50 5.62 -2.07
C TRP A 34 8.48 6.77 -2.27
N GLN A 35 8.35 7.45 -3.38
CA GLN A 35 8.88 8.78 -3.60
C GLN A 35 7.73 9.77 -3.58
N HIS A 36 7.85 10.80 -2.75
CA HIS A 36 6.88 11.89 -2.65
C HIS A 36 7.63 13.22 -2.65
N GLU A 37 6.96 14.31 -3.02
CA GLU A 37 7.48 15.66 -2.84
C GLU A 37 7.67 15.95 -1.34
N SER A 38 8.61 16.85 -1.02
CA SER A 38 8.94 17.20 0.37
C SER A 38 7.70 17.68 1.12
N ILE A 39 7.14 16.80 1.94
CA ILE A 39 5.97 17.07 2.76
C ILE A 39 6.37 16.77 4.20
N THR A 40 5.91 17.59 5.13
CA THR A 40 6.21 17.41 6.54
C THR A 40 5.59 16.09 7.04
N LEU A 41 6.44 15.10 7.31
CA LEU A 41 6.03 13.86 7.98
C LEU A 41 5.86 14.15 9.47
N LYS A 42 4.68 13.88 10.01
CA LYS A 42 4.40 14.02 11.45
C LYS A 42 5.07 12.90 12.26
N THR A 43 5.13 11.69 11.71
CA THR A 43 5.86 10.55 12.29
C THR A 43 6.49 9.72 11.19
N LYS A 44 7.75 9.31 11.40
CA LYS A 44 8.46 8.42 10.45
C LYS A 44 7.93 6.99 10.51
N GLU A 45 7.40 6.56 11.65
CA GLU A 45 6.93 5.18 11.88
C GLU A 45 5.63 4.87 11.14
N LYS A 46 4.74 5.87 10.97
CA LYS A 46 3.47 5.73 10.27
C LYS A 46 3.41 6.77 9.18
N LYS A 47 4.05 6.76 8.13
CA LYS A 47 3.94 7.66 6.95
C LYS A 47 2.74 8.65 7.03
N THR A 48 2.65 9.43 8.11
CA THR A 48 1.54 10.35 8.38
C THR A 48 1.89 11.74 7.86
N PHE A 49 1.07 12.27 6.97
CA PHE A 49 1.23 13.57 6.35
C PHE A 49 0.26 14.58 6.96
N THR A 50 0.77 15.78 7.27
CA THR A 50 -0.06 16.89 7.70
C THR A 50 -0.70 17.55 6.48
N VAL A 51 -2.01 17.73 6.53
CA VAL A 51 -2.80 18.39 5.49
C VAL A 51 -3.24 19.76 5.97
N PRO A 52 -3.01 20.84 5.20
CA PRO A 52 -3.51 22.15 5.56
C PRO A 52 -5.05 22.17 5.51
N LYS A 53 -5.67 23.09 6.26
CA LYS A 53 -7.14 23.20 6.30
C LYS A 53 -7.77 23.51 4.93
N GLU A 54 -7.03 24.15 4.04
CA GLU A 54 -7.44 24.46 2.67
C GLU A 54 -7.54 23.23 1.78
N GLY A 55 -7.12 22.07 2.29
CA GLY A 55 -6.99 20.84 1.51
C GLY A 55 -5.72 20.82 0.66
N ARG A 56 -5.43 19.68 0.08
CA ARG A 56 -4.27 19.52 -0.80
C ARG A 56 -4.38 18.23 -1.61
N THR A 57 -3.72 18.23 -2.78
CA THR A 57 -3.44 17.01 -3.55
C THR A 57 -2.00 16.57 -3.31
N PHE A 58 -1.83 15.27 -3.05
CA PHE A 58 -0.56 14.61 -2.80
C PHE A 58 -0.32 13.57 -3.89
N GLN A 59 0.93 13.41 -4.31
CA GLN A 59 1.34 12.38 -5.25
C GLN A 59 2.47 11.53 -4.67
N PHE A 60 2.34 10.21 -4.80
CA PHE A 60 3.29 9.21 -4.34
C PHE A 60 3.63 8.28 -5.49
N LYS A 61 4.89 8.26 -5.91
CA LYS A 61 5.36 7.31 -6.92
C LYS A 61 5.93 6.08 -6.23
N CYS A 62 5.36 4.90 -6.51
CA CYS A 62 5.93 3.64 -6.07
C CYS A 62 7.15 3.29 -6.92
N LYS A 63 8.31 3.00 -6.27
CA LYS A 63 9.58 2.76 -6.98
C LYS A 63 9.81 1.31 -7.36
N ASN A 64 9.25 0.38 -6.61
CA ASN A 64 9.52 -1.05 -6.73
C ASN A 64 8.32 -1.89 -7.18
N TYR A 65 7.12 -1.28 -7.32
CA TYR A 65 5.94 -1.91 -7.90
C TYR A 65 5.37 -1.04 -9.02
N ASN A 66 5.25 -1.61 -10.22
CA ASN A 66 4.69 -0.92 -11.39
C ASN A 66 3.17 -0.96 -11.42
N ARG A 67 2.57 -1.88 -10.65
CA ARG A 67 1.12 -2.04 -10.54
C ARG A 67 0.75 -2.33 -9.09
N PHE A 68 -0.26 -1.64 -8.64
CA PHE A 68 -0.92 -1.84 -7.35
C PHE A 68 -2.35 -1.30 -7.46
N TRP A 69 -3.17 -1.57 -6.47
CA TRP A 69 -4.57 -1.20 -6.42
C TRP A 69 -4.99 -0.85 -5.00
N PHE A 70 -6.17 -0.25 -4.87
CA PHE A 70 -6.72 0.06 -3.57
C PHE A 70 -7.19 -1.22 -2.85
N SER A 71 -6.89 -1.30 -1.56
CA SER A 71 -7.57 -2.17 -0.62
C SER A 71 -8.80 -1.45 -0.09
N ASP A 72 -8.60 -0.25 0.49
CA ASP A 72 -9.67 0.64 0.95
C ASP A 72 -9.15 2.05 1.22
N VAL A 73 -10.08 2.97 1.51
CA VAL A 73 -9.80 4.28 2.10
C VAL A 73 -10.69 4.44 3.31
N THR A 74 -10.11 4.77 4.44
CA THR A 74 -10.84 5.03 5.68
C THR A 74 -10.77 6.50 6.05
N GLU A 75 -11.93 7.11 6.29
CA GLU A 75 -12.07 8.48 6.76
C GLU A 75 -12.60 8.51 8.19
N LYS A 76 -11.98 9.32 9.05
CA LYS A 76 -12.40 9.50 10.44
C LYS A 76 -12.54 10.97 10.78
N ILE A 77 -13.68 11.32 11.37
CA ILE A 77 -13.97 12.61 11.95
C ILE A 77 -14.67 12.40 13.29
N ASN A 78 -14.19 13.02 14.37
CA ASN A 78 -14.65 12.74 15.74
C ASN A 78 -14.60 11.21 16.03
N ASN A 79 -15.74 10.67 16.46
CA ASN A 79 -15.91 9.24 16.74
C ASN A 79 -16.49 8.46 15.55
N THR A 80 -16.72 9.13 14.41
CA THR A 80 -17.28 8.46 13.22
C THR A 80 -16.15 8.04 12.31
N THR A 81 -16.15 6.76 11.94
CA THR A 81 -15.22 6.16 10.97
C THR A 81 -16.04 5.56 9.84
N VAL A 82 -15.69 5.90 8.61
CA VAL A 82 -16.29 5.36 7.39
C VAL A 82 -15.20 4.73 6.55
N ARG A 83 -15.42 3.51 6.08
CA ARG A 83 -14.53 2.79 5.18
C ARG A 83 -15.15 2.72 3.79
N TYR A 84 -14.37 3.04 2.79
CA TYR A 84 -14.73 2.96 1.37
C TYR A 84 -13.83 1.93 0.69
N ASP A 85 -14.43 1.00 0.00
CA ASP A 85 -13.77 0.01 -0.86
C ASP A 85 -14.41 0.00 -2.24
N ILE A 86 -14.00 -0.93 -3.09
CA ILE A 86 -14.53 -1.06 -4.48
C ILE A 86 -16.03 -1.38 -4.50
N SER A 87 -16.59 -1.92 -3.44
CA SER A 87 -18.01 -2.27 -3.31
C SER A 87 -18.86 -1.15 -2.71
N SER A 88 -18.20 -0.14 -2.13
CA SER A 88 -18.90 0.96 -1.46
C SER A 88 -19.66 1.81 -2.47
N VAL A 89 -20.95 2.00 -2.21
CA VAL A 89 -21.84 2.81 -3.05
C VAL A 89 -22.29 4.02 -2.24
N ASN A 90 -22.05 5.21 -2.79
CA ASN A 90 -22.60 6.46 -2.29
C ASN A 90 -23.28 7.17 -3.46
N ALA A 91 -24.60 7.39 -3.34
CA ALA A 91 -25.41 7.96 -4.43
C ALA A 91 -24.92 9.35 -4.89
N ASN A 92 -24.20 10.08 -4.05
CA ASN A 92 -23.69 11.42 -4.32
C ASN A 92 -22.23 11.44 -4.82
N LEU A 93 -21.59 10.28 -4.96
CA LEU A 93 -20.19 10.16 -5.37
C LEU A 93 -20.09 9.25 -6.59
N PRO A 94 -19.02 9.39 -7.41
CA PRO A 94 -18.74 8.45 -8.47
C PRO A 94 -18.55 7.02 -7.91
N LYS A 95 -18.74 6.03 -8.78
CA LYS A 95 -18.54 4.63 -8.42
C LYS A 95 -17.06 4.36 -8.14
N ASN A 96 -16.80 3.65 -7.06
CA ASN A 96 -15.47 3.16 -6.72
C ASN A 96 -15.06 1.98 -7.61
N ASP A 97 -13.76 1.85 -7.85
CA ASP A 97 -13.12 0.71 -8.51
C ASP A 97 -11.72 0.46 -7.92
N ASP A 98 -10.96 -0.45 -8.51
CA ASP A 98 -9.61 -0.79 -8.05
C ASP A 98 -8.57 0.32 -8.26
N LYS A 99 -8.93 1.38 -9.01
CA LYS A 99 -8.11 2.55 -9.33
C LYS A 99 -8.65 3.87 -8.81
N HIS A 100 -9.89 3.91 -8.33
CA HIS A 100 -10.52 5.12 -7.85
C HIS A 100 -11.36 4.82 -6.62
N ILE A 101 -11.09 5.53 -5.53
CA ILE A 101 -11.91 5.51 -4.31
C ILE A 101 -12.30 6.94 -3.98
N TYR A 102 -13.60 7.15 -3.81
CA TYR A 102 -14.19 8.43 -3.44
C TYR A 102 -14.80 8.34 -2.05
N GLY A 103 -14.32 9.19 -1.15
CA GLY A 103 -14.84 9.39 0.20
C GLY A 103 -15.61 10.70 0.33
N ASN A 104 -16.09 11.01 1.54
CA ASN A 104 -16.83 12.24 1.80
C ASN A 104 -15.96 13.49 1.71
N PHE A 105 -14.68 13.38 2.09
CA PHE A 105 -13.75 14.52 2.06
C PHE A 105 -12.38 14.18 1.45
N SER A 106 -12.27 13.02 0.82
CA SER A 106 -11.09 12.67 0.04
C SER A 106 -11.47 11.97 -1.27
N ALA A 107 -10.58 12.06 -2.25
CA ALA A 107 -10.64 11.30 -3.48
C ALA A 107 -9.24 10.78 -3.81
N SER A 108 -9.15 9.50 -4.07
CA SER A 108 -7.88 8.82 -4.33
C SER A 108 -7.91 8.12 -5.70
N SER A 109 -6.82 8.21 -6.44
CA SER A 109 -6.68 7.54 -7.74
C SER A 109 -5.30 6.93 -7.93
N ILE A 110 -5.24 5.83 -8.69
CA ILE A 110 -4.00 5.17 -9.08
C ILE A 110 -3.91 5.18 -10.60
N LYS A 111 -2.84 5.79 -11.11
CA LYS A 111 -2.48 5.73 -12.53
C LYS A 111 -1.04 5.25 -12.66
N ASP A 112 -0.85 4.14 -13.37
CA ASP A 112 0.45 3.45 -13.46
C ASP A 112 0.98 3.11 -12.07
N ASN A 113 2.16 3.63 -11.70
CA ASN A 113 2.75 3.49 -10.38
C ASN A 113 2.63 4.76 -9.51
N ILE A 114 1.68 5.65 -9.81
CA ILE A 114 1.43 6.89 -9.08
C ILE A 114 0.09 6.82 -8.37
N LEU A 115 0.12 6.95 -7.04
CA LEU A 115 -1.03 7.19 -6.20
C LEU A 115 -1.21 8.71 -6.05
N THR A 116 -2.40 9.21 -6.36
CA THR A 116 -2.81 10.59 -6.12
C THR A 116 -3.91 10.61 -5.08
N VAL A 117 -3.75 11.43 -4.04
CA VAL A 117 -4.75 11.61 -2.97
C VAL A 117 -5.09 13.09 -2.87
N THR A 118 -6.34 13.43 -3.13
CA THR A 118 -6.88 14.78 -2.98
C THR A 118 -7.72 14.85 -1.72
N ILE A 119 -7.43 15.78 -0.83
CA ILE A 119 -8.16 16.01 0.41
C ILE A 119 -8.78 17.39 0.35
N ASN A 120 -10.10 17.44 0.51
CA ASN A 120 -10.91 18.65 0.39
C ASN A 120 -10.67 19.64 1.58
N PRO A 121 -10.96 20.93 1.41
CA PRO A 121 -10.88 21.90 2.51
C PRO A 121 -11.68 21.46 3.75
N ASN A 122 -11.12 21.73 4.92
CA ASN A 122 -11.77 21.49 6.20
C ASN A 122 -12.30 22.80 6.80
N ASN A 123 -13.55 23.12 6.51
CA ASN A 123 -14.21 24.32 7.02
C ASN A 123 -14.90 24.11 8.37
N LEU A 124 -14.85 22.89 8.93
CA LEU A 124 -15.54 22.53 10.16
C LEU A 124 -14.70 22.81 11.41
N GLY A 125 -13.39 23.02 11.28
CA GLY A 125 -12.48 23.19 12.42
C GLY A 125 -12.37 21.93 13.30
N ILE A 126 -12.73 20.78 12.77
CA ILE A 126 -12.67 19.49 13.44
C ILE A 126 -11.62 18.64 12.75
N LYS A 127 -10.72 18.09 13.53
CA LYS A 127 -9.63 17.26 13.02
C LYS A 127 -10.14 16.05 12.26
N ARG A 128 -9.57 15.80 11.07
CA ARG A 128 -9.90 14.67 10.18
C ARG A 128 -8.68 13.78 10.01
N TYR A 129 -8.94 12.49 9.83
CA TYR A 129 -7.92 11.50 9.53
C TYR A 129 -8.34 10.71 8.31
N ILE A 130 -7.40 10.47 7.42
CA ILE A 130 -7.58 9.63 6.23
C ILE A 130 -6.48 8.58 6.24
N ASP A 131 -6.86 7.35 6.01
CA ASP A 131 -5.98 6.20 5.82
C ASP A 131 -6.23 5.63 4.43
N VAL A 132 -5.20 5.62 3.59
CA VAL A 132 -5.26 5.07 2.23
C VAL A 132 -4.48 3.78 2.21
N ALA A 133 -5.18 2.67 2.13
CA ALA A 133 -4.63 1.33 2.05
C ALA A 133 -4.53 0.86 0.60
N VAL A 134 -3.33 0.41 0.21
CA VAL A 134 -3.04 -0.12 -1.12
C VAL A 134 -2.36 -1.48 -1.03
N THR A 135 -2.46 -2.26 -2.09
CA THR A 135 -1.83 -3.58 -2.17
C THR A 135 -1.23 -3.85 -3.54
N ALA A 136 -0.11 -4.58 -3.55
CA ALA A 136 0.52 -5.15 -4.74
C ALA A 136 0.66 -6.68 -4.53
N GLY A 137 -0.44 -7.41 -4.74
CA GLY A 137 -0.54 -8.82 -4.38
C GLY A 137 -0.54 -9.01 -2.86
N ASP A 138 0.45 -9.70 -2.33
CA ASP A 138 0.56 -10.00 -0.89
C ASP A 138 1.23 -8.89 -0.09
N VAL A 139 1.64 -7.80 -0.74
CA VAL A 139 2.24 -6.63 -0.09
C VAL A 139 1.20 -5.57 0.15
N PHE A 140 1.00 -5.19 1.40
CA PHE A 140 0.08 -4.13 1.81
C PHE A 140 0.86 -2.95 2.35
N ASP A 141 0.39 -1.74 2.08
CA ASP A 141 0.94 -0.51 2.65
C ASP A 141 -0.15 0.52 2.89
N ASN A 142 0.08 1.39 3.88
CA ASN A 142 -0.85 2.43 4.28
C ASN A 142 -0.17 3.79 4.29
N ILE A 143 -0.87 4.80 3.82
CA ILE A 143 -0.46 6.20 3.88
C ILE A 143 -1.52 6.98 4.67
N TYR A 144 -1.08 7.67 5.72
CA TYR A 144 -1.96 8.34 6.66
C TYR A 144 -1.90 9.85 6.49
N PHE A 145 -3.04 10.50 6.63
CA PHE A 145 -3.17 11.95 6.59
C PHE A 145 -3.92 12.45 7.82
N GLU A 146 -3.45 13.58 8.36
CA GLU A 146 -4.11 14.30 9.44
C GLU A 146 -4.34 15.73 8.96
N GLN A 147 -5.59 16.18 8.99
CA GLN A 147 -6.02 17.52 8.62
C GLN A 147 -6.62 18.23 9.83
N GLU A 148 -6.17 19.45 10.10
CA GLU A 148 -6.70 20.33 11.14
C GLU A 148 -7.91 21.13 10.67
#